data_83d51d30b37c717ab0a5db54f70f2c88
#
_entry.id   83d51d30b37c717ab0a5db54f70f2c88
#
_cell.length_a   1.000
_cell.length_b   1.000
_cell.length_c   1.000
_cell.angle_alpha   90.00
_cell.angle_beta   90.00
_cell.angle_gamma   90.00
#
_symmetry.space_group_name_H-M   'P 1'
#
loop_
_entity.id
_entity.type
_entity.pdbx_description
1 polymer ?
#
loop_
_entity_poly.entity_id
_entity_poly.type
_entity_poly.pdbx_seq_one_letter_code
_entity_poly.pdbx_strand_id
1 'polypeptide(L)'
;EHTHPDLLLLDIHLSDGQSFEIFNQINYNKPVIFTTAYDQYALEAFKMFSIDYILKPVTQEALAKAINKLKSLSASFPQIDFKNLQPSWEQRNFKKRFLGKVGQRLFFIDVVHIAFFQADNKIVYLIDKEGNRYIVDTTMEKLEAQLDPMHFFRLNRRYIINIEAIEQVKPYYNSRLKLSVVGASQQDELIISREKVADFKVWAQA
;
A
#
# COMPACT_ATOMS: atom_id res chain seq x y z
N GLU A 1 17.56 21.93 -20.05
CA GLU A 1 17.65 20.91 -21.11
C GLU A 1 16.89 19.68 -20.66
N HIS A 2 15.83 19.31 -21.35
CA HIS A 2 15.06 18.11 -21.05
C HIS A 2 15.74 16.91 -21.71
N THR A 3 16.60 16.22 -20.96
CA THR A 3 17.14 14.94 -21.39
C THR A 3 16.11 13.85 -21.07
N HIS A 4 15.83 12.99 -22.05
CA HIS A 4 14.98 11.80 -21.85
C HIS A 4 15.89 10.57 -21.85
N PRO A 5 16.47 10.16 -20.70
CA PRO A 5 17.36 9.03 -20.64
C PRO A 5 16.65 7.72 -20.97
N ASP A 6 17.33 6.78 -21.61
CA ASP A 6 16.77 5.45 -21.95
C ASP A 6 16.86 4.46 -20.79
N LEU A 7 17.66 4.76 -19.78
CA LEU A 7 17.82 3.99 -18.55
C LEU A 7 18.16 4.95 -17.41
N LEU A 8 17.53 4.76 -16.25
CA LEU A 8 17.94 5.40 -14.99
C LEU A 8 18.72 4.42 -14.12
N LEU A 9 19.85 4.88 -13.61
CA LEU A 9 20.55 4.27 -12.49
C LEU A 9 20.35 5.17 -11.28
N LEU A 10 19.63 4.71 -10.26
CA LEU A 10 19.14 5.58 -9.21
C LEU A 10 19.45 5.00 -7.82
N ASP A 11 20.09 5.84 -6.98
CA ASP A 11 20.23 5.48 -5.56
C ASP A 11 18.88 5.54 -4.86
N ILE A 12 18.60 4.56 -3.98
CA ILE A 12 17.37 4.56 -3.20
C ILE A 12 17.38 5.67 -2.17
N HIS A 13 18.51 5.89 -1.49
CA HIS A 13 18.65 6.96 -0.51
C HIS A 13 19.28 8.20 -1.11
N LEU A 14 18.47 9.22 -1.31
CA LEU A 14 18.92 10.56 -1.68
C LEU A 14 19.04 11.41 -0.40
N SER A 15 19.72 12.57 -0.51
CA SER A 15 19.90 13.48 0.63
C SER A 15 18.60 14.07 1.20
N ASP A 16 17.56 14.09 0.39
CA ASP A 16 16.26 14.71 0.63
C ASP A 16 15.10 13.70 0.72
N GLY A 17 15.38 12.39 0.65
CA GLY A 17 14.35 11.35 0.81
C GLY A 17 14.65 10.06 0.07
N GLN A 18 13.64 9.25 -0.13
CA GLN A 18 13.74 8.03 -0.91
C GLN A 18 13.43 8.30 -2.38
N SER A 19 14.26 7.79 -3.28
CA SER A 19 14.07 7.97 -4.72
C SER A 19 12.77 7.35 -5.25
N PHE A 20 12.15 6.44 -4.52
CA PHE A 20 10.83 5.91 -4.83
C PHE A 20 9.75 7.00 -4.89
N GLU A 21 9.87 8.05 -4.07
CA GLU A 21 8.91 9.16 -4.03
C GLU A 21 8.91 9.98 -5.33
N ILE A 22 10.02 9.98 -6.08
CA ILE A 22 10.11 10.65 -7.37
C ILE A 22 9.07 10.08 -8.34
N PHE A 23 8.90 8.76 -8.34
CA PHE A 23 7.95 8.09 -9.24
C PHE A 23 6.48 8.32 -8.87
N ASN A 24 6.19 8.81 -7.66
CA ASN A 24 4.86 9.27 -7.28
C ASN A 24 4.54 10.65 -7.89
N GLN A 25 5.56 11.41 -8.30
CA GLN A 25 5.40 12.77 -8.80
C GLN A 25 5.56 12.88 -10.32
N ILE A 26 6.27 11.94 -10.94
CA ILE A 26 6.54 11.95 -12.39
C ILE A 26 6.12 10.63 -13.03
N ASN A 27 5.56 10.73 -14.23
CA ASN A 27 5.29 9.55 -15.06
C ASN A 27 6.55 9.19 -15.85
N TYR A 28 7.39 8.30 -15.28
CA TYR A 28 8.59 7.80 -15.94
C TYR A 28 8.41 6.34 -16.33
N ASN A 29 8.39 6.05 -17.62
CA ASN A 29 8.03 4.76 -18.21
C ASN A 29 9.18 4.04 -18.91
N LYS A 30 10.42 4.35 -18.52
CA LYS A 30 11.60 3.68 -19.04
C LYS A 30 12.29 2.83 -17.96
N PRO A 31 13.23 1.94 -18.34
CA PRO A 31 13.92 1.06 -17.41
C PRO A 31 14.62 1.80 -16.26
N VAL A 32 14.55 1.22 -15.05
CA VAL A 32 15.24 1.70 -13.86
C VAL A 32 16.06 0.57 -13.26
N ILE A 33 17.28 0.87 -12.84
CA ILE A 33 18.12 0.02 -12.00
C ILE A 33 18.34 0.77 -10.69
N PHE A 34 17.95 0.18 -9.57
CA PHE A 34 18.21 0.77 -8.26
C PHE A 34 19.54 0.36 -7.70
N THR A 35 20.21 1.32 -7.03
CA THR A 35 21.42 1.06 -6.24
C THR A 35 21.20 1.44 -4.80
N THR A 36 21.77 0.72 -3.84
CA THR A 36 21.65 1.04 -2.42
C THR A 36 22.69 0.34 -1.57
N ALA A 37 22.91 0.84 -0.36
CA ALA A 37 23.72 0.17 0.67
C ALA A 37 22.94 -0.88 1.48
N TYR A 38 21.60 -1.00 1.31
CA TYR A 38 20.74 -1.81 2.16
C TYR A 38 19.97 -2.83 1.33
N ASP A 39 19.87 -4.07 1.81
CA ASP A 39 19.20 -5.19 1.15
C ASP A 39 17.68 -5.21 1.38
N GLN A 40 17.19 -4.56 2.42
CA GLN A 40 15.78 -4.56 2.83
C GLN A 40 14.81 -3.95 1.80
N TYR A 41 15.30 -3.12 0.88
CA TYR A 41 14.47 -2.45 -0.15
C TYR A 41 14.30 -3.25 -1.45
N ALA A 42 14.87 -4.46 -1.52
CA ALA A 42 14.79 -5.30 -2.72
C ALA A 42 13.34 -5.61 -3.14
N LEU A 43 12.44 -5.84 -2.18
CA LEU A 43 11.02 -6.08 -2.45
C LEU A 43 10.30 -4.85 -2.99
N GLU A 44 10.67 -3.66 -2.53
CA GLU A 44 10.09 -2.40 -3.01
C GLU A 44 10.57 -2.09 -4.42
N ALA A 45 11.88 -2.23 -4.67
CA ALA A 45 12.45 -2.11 -6.00
C ALA A 45 11.80 -3.10 -6.99
N PHE A 46 11.54 -4.33 -6.57
CA PHE A 46 10.84 -5.33 -7.39
C PHE A 46 9.40 -4.92 -7.71
N LYS A 47 8.69 -4.34 -6.75
CA LYS A 47 7.35 -3.80 -6.98
C LYS A 47 7.36 -2.65 -7.99
N MET A 48 8.46 -1.90 -8.11
CA MET A 48 8.65 -0.79 -9.05
C MET A 48 9.01 -1.25 -10.48
N PHE A 49 8.91 -2.58 -10.80
CA PHE A 49 9.32 -3.14 -12.10
C PHE A 49 10.73 -2.70 -12.54
N SER A 50 11.62 -2.52 -11.55
CA SER A 50 13.01 -2.27 -11.86
C SER A 50 13.61 -3.43 -12.63
N ILE A 51 14.53 -3.10 -13.52
CA ILE A 51 15.29 -4.12 -14.29
C ILE A 51 16.14 -4.94 -13.35
N ASP A 52 16.79 -4.27 -12.39
CA ASP A 52 17.63 -4.91 -11.41
C ASP A 52 17.83 -4.02 -10.16
N TYR A 53 18.44 -4.62 -9.15
CA TYR A 53 18.74 -4.02 -7.87
C TYR A 53 20.18 -4.36 -7.49
N ILE A 54 21.03 -3.35 -7.30
CA ILE A 54 22.46 -3.52 -7.09
C ILE A 54 22.84 -3.01 -5.70
N LEU A 55 23.40 -3.89 -4.88
CA LEU A 55 23.99 -3.48 -3.60
C LEU A 55 25.32 -2.75 -3.81
N LYS A 56 25.52 -1.68 -3.07
CA LYS A 56 26.80 -0.99 -3.01
C LYS A 56 27.82 -1.79 -2.19
N PRO A 57 29.11 -1.87 -2.60
CA PRO A 57 29.70 -1.14 -3.72
C PRO A 57 29.27 -1.69 -5.08
N VAL A 58 28.91 -0.81 -6.01
CA VAL A 58 28.52 -1.20 -7.37
C VAL A 58 29.75 -1.75 -8.10
N THR A 59 29.74 -3.04 -8.38
CA THR A 59 30.82 -3.68 -9.14
C THR A 59 30.54 -3.67 -10.64
N GLN A 60 31.60 -3.72 -11.43
CA GLN A 60 31.47 -3.81 -12.90
C GLN A 60 30.66 -5.04 -13.32
N GLU A 61 30.83 -6.15 -12.63
CA GLU A 61 30.12 -7.41 -12.90
C GLU A 61 28.61 -7.27 -12.62
N ALA A 62 28.23 -6.70 -11.48
CA ALA A 62 26.84 -6.47 -11.11
C ALA A 62 26.15 -5.54 -12.13
N LEU A 63 26.80 -4.45 -12.49
CA LEU A 63 26.29 -3.52 -13.48
C LEU A 63 26.15 -4.16 -14.87
N ALA A 64 27.16 -4.91 -15.31
CA ALA A 64 27.14 -5.61 -16.58
C ALA A 64 25.99 -6.65 -16.63
N LYS A 65 25.75 -7.38 -15.54
CA LYS A 65 24.63 -8.32 -15.41
C LYS A 65 23.28 -7.62 -15.56
N ALA A 66 23.07 -6.50 -14.88
CA ALA A 66 21.85 -5.72 -14.97
C ALA A 66 21.61 -5.15 -16.39
N ILE A 67 22.64 -4.63 -17.04
CA ILE A 67 22.57 -4.14 -18.42
C ILE A 67 22.29 -5.28 -19.42
N ASN A 68 22.90 -6.44 -19.23
CA ASN A 68 22.64 -7.61 -20.08
C ASN A 68 21.22 -8.12 -19.92
N LYS A 69 20.68 -8.08 -18.68
CA LYS A 69 19.27 -8.40 -18.41
C LYS A 69 18.34 -7.44 -19.16
N LEU A 70 18.62 -6.14 -19.14
CA LEU A 70 17.87 -5.15 -19.92
C LEU A 70 17.91 -5.45 -21.41
N LYS A 71 19.09 -5.72 -21.98
CA LYS A 71 19.26 -6.04 -23.38
C LYS A 71 18.52 -7.31 -23.77
N SER A 72 18.56 -8.35 -22.94
CA SER A 72 17.84 -9.62 -23.18
C SER A 72 16.33 -9.43 -23.18
N LEU A 73 15.80 -8.63 -22.24
CA LEU A 73 14.38 -8.28 -22.20
C LEU A 73 13.97 -7.49 -23.45
N SER A 74 14.75 -6.51 -23.86
CA SER A 74 14.47 -5.73 -25.08
C SER A 74 14.55 -6.57 -26.37
N ALA A 75 15.45 -7.53 -26.42
CA ALA A 75 15.61 -8.43 -27.58
C ALA A 75 14.53 -9.51 -27.67
N SER A 76 14.13 -10.06 -26.52
CA SER A 76 13.11 -11.13 -26.44
C SER A 76 11.69 -10.61 -26.67
N PHE A 77 11.47 -9.33 -26.47
CA PHE A 77 10.17 -8.69 -26.56
C PHE A 77 10.29 -7.32 -27.26
N PRO A 78 10.50 -7.28 -28.57
CA PRO A 78 10.69 -6.04 -29.32
C PRO A 78 9.47 -5.09 -29.30
N GLN A 79 8.34 -5.54 -28.75
CA GLN A 79 7.10 -4.77 -28.57
C GLN A 79 6.66 -4.68 -27.09
N ILE A 80 7.55 -4.95 -26.13
CA ILE A 80 7.21 -4.52 -24.78
C ILE A 80 7.20 -2.99 -24.79
N ASP A 81 6.01 -2.46 -25.01
CA ASP A 81 5.71 -1.10 -24.59
C ASP A 81 5.75 -1.10 -23.06
N PHE A 82 6.87 -0.66 -22.49
CA PHE A 82 7.04 -0.51 -21.05
C PHE A 82 5.92 0.34 -20.42
N LYS A 83 5.19 1.12 -21.25
CA LYS A 83 3.96 1.81 -20.84
C LYS A 83 2.86 0.85 -20.38
N ASN A 84 2.80 -0.35 -20.97
CA ASN A 84 1.78 -1.34 -20.64
C ASN A 84 2.21 -2.33 -19.56
N LEU A 85 3.51 -2.34 -19.18
CA LEU A 85 4.03 -3.14 -18.08
C LEU A 85 4.12 -2.38 -16.76
N GLN A 86 3.94 -1.08 -16.78
CA GLN A 86 3.73 -0.37 -15.55
C GLN A 86 2.41 -0.89 -14.94
N PRO A 87 2.42 -1.48 -13.76
CA PRO A 87 1.26 -1.36 -12.94
C PRO A 87 1.08 0.14 -12.85
N SER A 88 -0.04 0.62 -13.31
CA SER A 88 -0.41 2.00 -13.15
C SER A 88 -0.22 2.40 -11.69
N TRP A 89 0.90 3.04 -11.37
CA TRP A 89 1.12 3.75 -10.10
C TRP A 89 0.14 4.91 -10.02
N GLU A 90 -0.21 5.42 -11.20
CA GLU A 90 -1.43 6.12 -11.43
C GLU A 90 -2.54 5.10 -11.26
N GLN A 91 -3.07 5.07 -10.07
CA GLN A 91 -4.25 4.30 -9.75
C GLN A 91 -3.98 2.77 -9.57
N ARG A 92 -3.40 2.37 -8.46
CA ARG A 92 -4.27 1.52 -7.68
C ARG A 92 -5.52 2.40 -7.50
N ASN A 93 -6.49 2.19 -8.39
CA ASN A 93 -7.81 2.80 -8.22
C ASN A 93 -8.38 2.20 -6.94
N PHE A 94 -7.87 2.70 -5.81
CA PHE A 94 -8.45 2.37 -4.54
C PHE A 94 -9.92 2.72 -4.65
N LYS A 95 -10.72 1.84 -4.20
CA LYS A 95 -12.15 1.96 -4.31
C LYS A 95 -12.58 3.24 -3.60
N LYS A 96 -13.19 4.17 -4.33
CA LYS A 96 -13.65 5.45 -3.80
C LYS A 96 -15.03 5.33 -3.13
N ARG A 97 -15.77 4.26 -3.45
CA ARG A 97 -17.12 3.98 -2.93
C ARG A 97 -17.32 2.50 -2.70
N PHE A 98 -18.10 2.19 -1.71
CA PHE A 98 -18.58 0.84 -1.43
C PHE A 98 -20.10 0.79 -1.57
N LEU A 99 -20.61 -0.34 -2.06
CA LEU A 99 -22.03 -0.63 -2.05
C LEU A 99 -22.33 -1.42 -0.78
N GLY A 100 -23.03 -0.79 0.14
CA GLY A 100 -23.48 -1.38 1.39
C GLY A 100 -24.96 -1.70 1.39
N LYS A 101 -25.36 -2.72 2.11
CA LYS A 101 -26.77 -3.17 2.20
C LYS A 101 -27.28 -3.06 3.64
N VAL A 102 -28.47 -2.50 3.79
CA VAL A 102 -29.26 -2.51 5.04
C VAL A 102 -30.67 -3.04 4.72
N GLY A 103 -30.98 -4.22 5.21
CA GLY A 103 -32.20 -4.92 4.81
C GLY A 103 -32.23 -5.19 3.31
N GLN A 104 -33.20 -4.63 2.59
CA GLN A 104 -33.31 -4.74 1.13
C GLN A 104 -32.81 -3.48 0.39
N ARG A 105 -32.32 -2.47 1.12
CA ARG A 105 -31.87 -1.21 0.53
C ARG A 105 -30.37 -1.23 0.30
N LEU A 106 -29.94 -0.64 -0.83
CA LEU A 106 -28.56 -0.49 -1.19
C LEU A 106 -28.14 0.98 -1.06
N PHE A 107 -26.95 1.19 -0.53
CA PHE A 107 -26.37 2.52 -0.29
C PHE A 107 -24.98 2.60 -0.90
N PHE A 108 -24.64 3.71 -1.52
CA PHE A 108 -23.28 4.05 -1.91
C PHE A 108 -22.63 4.85 -0.78
N ILE A 109 -21.56 4.30 -0.19
CA ILE A 109 -20.80 4.92 0.88
C ILE A 109 -19.44 5.33 0.32
N ASP A 110 -19.14 6.63 0.36
CA ASP A 110 -17.83 7.14 -0.02
C ASP A 110 -16.79 6.75 1.04
N VAL A 111 -15.58 6.40 0.58
CA VAL A 111 -14.48 5.91 1.46
C VAL A 111 -14.14 6.90 2.57
N VAL A 112 -14.25 8.20 2.31
CA VAL A 112 -13.98 9.27 3.30
C VAL A 112 -14.93 9.24 4.50
N HIS A 113 -16.11 8.66 4.36
CA HIS A 113 -17.10 8.51 5.44
C HIS A 113 -16.94 7.20 6.21
N ILE A 114 -16.08 6.28 5.76
CA ILE A 114 -15.90 4.98 6.40
C ILE A 114 -14.99 5.13 7.62
N ALA A 115 -15.46 4.65 8.76
CA ALA A 115 -14.68 4.57 9.98
C ALA A 115 -13.87 3.27 10.03
N PHE A 116 -14.52 2.13 9.80
CA PHE A 116 -13.83 0.83 9.80
C PHE A 116 -14.66 -0.26 9.13
N PHE A 117 -14.01 -1.37 8.84
CA PHE A 117 -14.66 -2.63 8.43
C PHE A 117 -14.51 -3.68 9.53
N GLN A 118 -15.54 -4.47 9.71
CA GLN A 118 -15.60 -5.54 10.70
C GLN A 118 -16.03 -6.85 10.05
N ALA A 119 -15.26 -7.91 10.26
CA ALA A 119 -15.66 -9.27 9.92
C ALA A 119 -16.33 -9.94 11.13
N ASP A 120 -17.54 -10.44 10.96
CA ASP A 120 -18.26 -11.21 11.95
C ASP A 120 -19.09 -12.32 11.28
N ASN A 121 -18.93 -13.57 11.74
CA ASN A 121 -19.66 -14.74 11.24
C ASN A 121 -19.71 -14.86 9.70
N LYS A 122 -18.57 -14.69 9.03
CA LYS A 122 -18.43 -14.72 7.55
C LYS A 122 -19.09 -13.53 6.81
N ILE A 123 -19.65 -12.58 7.53
CA ILE A 123 -20.19 -11.35 6.98
C ILE A 123 -19.20 -10.23 7.24
N VAL A 124 -19.02 -9.37 6.24
CA VAL A 124 -18.24 -8.15 6.41
C VAL A 124 -19.19 -6.97 6.50
N TYR A 125 -19.00 -6.19 7.54
CA TYR A 125 -19.71 -4.96 7.78
C TYR A 125 -18.80 -3.75 7.53
N LEU A 126 -19.35 -2.74 6.91
CA LEU A 126 -18.80 -1.40 6.82
C LEU A 126 -19.51 -0.55 7.87
N ILE A 127 -18.75 0.14 8.70
CA ILE A 127 -19.23 1.10 9.68
C ILE A 127 -18.79 2.48 9.26
N ASP A 128 -19.74 3.41 9.13
CA ASP A 128 -19.42 4.78 8.81
C ASP A 128 -19.08 5.62 10.06
N LYS A 129 -18.64 6.86 9.86
CA LYS A 129 -18.28 7.78 10.96
C LYS A 129 -19.49 8.20 11.82
N GLU A 130 -20.72 7.96 11.36
CA GLU A 130 -21.96 8.20 12.10
C GLU A 130 -22.42 6.96 12.92
N GLY A 131 -21.71 5.82 12.75
CA GLY A 131 -22.04 4.56 13.41
C GLY A 131 -23.06 3.71 12.68
N ASN A 132 -23.48 4.07 11.46
CA ASN A 132 -24.36 3.23 10.66
C ASN A 132 -23.60 1.99 10.17
N ARG A 133 -24.31 0.85 10.16
CA ARG A 133 -23.75 -0.45 9.82
C ARG A 133 -24.34 -1.00 8.52
N TYR A 134 -23.48 -1.30 7.56
CA TYR A 134 -23.86 -1.81 6.24
C TYR A 134 -23.19 -3.15 5.98
N ILE A 135 -23.92 -4.11 5.41
CA ILE A 135 -23.35 -5.37 4.92
C ILE A 135 -22.70 -5.11 3.58
N VAL A 136 -21.45 -5.56 3.39
CA VAL A 136 -20.74 -5.50 2.12
C VAL A 136 -20.40 -6.92 1.64
N ASP A 137 -20.64 -7.18 0.36
CA ASP A 137 -20.35 -8.48 -0.27
C ASP A 137 -18.88 -8.55 -0.70
N THR A 138 -18.01 -8.81 0.28
CA THR A 138 -16.56 -8.86 0.06
C THR A 138 -15.88 -9.66 1.17
N THR A 139 -14.58 -9.89 1.08
CA THR A 139 -13.76 -10.46 2.16
C THR A 139 -12.75 -9.42 2.66
N MET A 140 -12.22 -9.64 3.87
CA MET A 140 -11.21 -8.73 4.45
C MET A 140 -9.93 -8.66 3.61
N GLU A 141 -9.56 -9.75 2.95
CA GLU A 141 -8.40 -9.82 2.05
C GLU A 141 -8.62 -8.99 0.79
N LYS A 142 -9.84 -9.06 0.21
CA LYS A 142 -10.19 -8.22 -0.94
C LYS A 142 -10.27 -6.76 -0.58
N LEU A 143 -10.76 -6.41 0.62
CA LEU A 143 -10.78 -5.04 1.11
C LEU A 143 -9.37 -4.48 1.26
N GLU A 144 -8.45 -5.24 1.87
CA GLU A 144 -7.06 -4.83 2.06
C GLU A 144 -6.36 -4.53 0.72
N ALA A 145 -6.72 -5.25 -0.35
CA ALA A 145 -6.22 -5.00 -1.70
C ALA A 145 -6.87 -3.80 -2.41
N GLN A 146 -8.09 -3.41 -2.01
CA GLN A 146 -8.90 -2.36 -2.65
C GLN A 146 -8.84 -1.01 -1.92
N LEU A 147 -8.42 -1.00 -0.66
CA LEU A 147 -8.30 0.19 0.17
C LEU A 147 -6.90 0.80 0.09
N ASP A 148 -6.84 2.12 0.18
CA ASP A 148 -5.59 2.84 0.24
C ASP A 148 -4.84 2.53 1.54
N PRO A 149 -3.65 1.92 1.50
CA PRO A 149 -2.88 1.58 2.69
C PRO A 149 -2.37 2.81 3.46
N MET A 150 -2.36 4.00 2.86
CA MET A 150 -2.06 5.24 3.56
C MET A 150 -3.17 5.62 4.54
N HIS A 151 -4.43 5.29 4.20
CA HIS A 151 -5.60 5.65 5.00
C HIS A 151 -6.16 4.48 5.80
N PHE A 152 -5.91 3.23 5.40
CA PHE A 152 -6.50 2.05 6.01
C PHE A 152 -5.46 1.07 6.52
N PHE A 153 -5.63 0.63 7.76
CA PHE A 153 -4.76 -0.35 8.40
C PHE A 153 -5.54 -1.55 8.93
N ARG A 154 -5.03 -2.77 8.68
CA ARG A 154 -5.60 -3.99 9.20
C ARG A 154 -5.09 -4.28 10.61
N LEU A 155 -5.90 -4.04 11.63
CA LEU A 155 -5.54 -4.28 13.03
C LEU A 155 -5.32 -5.76 13.34
N ASN A 156 -6.21 -6.61 12.81
CA ASN A 156 -6.24 -8.04 13.01
C ASN A 156 -7.12 -8.71 11.94
N ARG A 157 -7.46 -9.99 12.09
CA ARG A 157 -8.32 -10.69 11.14
C ARG A 157 -9.76 -10.18 11.09
N ARG A 158 -10.22 -9.42 12.10
CA ARG A 158 -11.60 -8.93 12.20
C ARG A 158 -11.78 -7.48 11.78
N TYR A 159 -10.75 -6.64 11.86
CA TYR A 159 -10.88 -5.19 11.71
C TYR A 159 -9.87 -4.59 10.75
N ILE A 160 -10.35 -3.72 9.85
CA ILE A 160 -9.57 -2.75 9.07
C ILE A 160 -10.11 -1.37 9.42
N ILE A 161 -9.25 -0.43 9.81
CA ILE A 161 -9.66 0.91 10.27
C ILE A 161 -9.14 2.00 9.34
N ASN A 162 -9.88 3.10 9.31
CA ASN A 162 -9.43 4.36 8.71
C ASN A 162 -8.66 5.18 9.74
N ILE A 163 -7.49 5.73 9.35
CA ILE A 163 -6.65 6.57 10.22
C ILE A 163 -7.41 7.80 10.74
N GLU A 164 -8.20 8.43 9.87
CA GLU A 164 -8.99 9.62 10.22
C GLU A 164 -10.13 9.37 11.21
N ALA A 165 -10.48 8.10 11.43
CA ALA A 165 -11.52 7.73 12.39
C ALA A 165 -10.96 7.42 13.77
N ILE A 166 -9.63 7.40 13.95
CA ILE A 166 -8.98 7.09 15.23
C ILE A 166 -9.06 8.33 16.12
N GLU A 167 -9.74 8.21 17.26
CA GLU A 167 -9.80 9.26 18.29
C GLU A 167 -8.69 9.11 19.32
N GLN A 168 -8.39 7.86 19.73
CA GLN A 168 -7.44 7.61 20.80
C GLN A 168 -6.81 6.22 20.69
N VAL A 169 -5.53 6.12 21.06
CA VAL A 169 -4.78 4.87 21.18
C VAL A 169 -4.35 4.70 22.64
N LYS A 170 -4.69 3.58 23.26
CA LYS A 170 -4.34 3.25 24.65
C LYS A 170 -3.54 1.96 24.73
N PRO A 171 -2.57 1.87 25.65
CA PRO A 171 -1.96 0.59 26.02
C PRO A 171 -3.04 -0.41 26.49
N TYR A 172 -2.86 -1.67 26.09
CA TYR A 172 -3.74 -2.77 26.48
C TYR A 172 -2.92 -3.98 26.92
N TYR A 173 -3.56 -4.96 27.56
CA TYR A 173 -2.89 -6.13 28.11
C TYR A 173 -1.98 -6.84 27.10
N ASN A 174 -0.90 -7.48 27.57
CA ASN A 174 0.04 -8.25 26.76
C ASN A 174 0.69 -7.46 25.62
N SER A 175 1.12 -6.23 25.89
CA SER A 175 1.77 -5.35 24.90
C SER A 175 0.95 -5.09 23.65
N ARG A 176 -0.38 -5.14 23.73
CA ARG A 176 -1.34 -4.76 22.70
C ARG A 176 -1.71 -3.30 22.84
N LEU A 177 -2.38 -2.76 21.81
CA LEU A 177 -3.00 -1.44 21.87
C LEU A 177 -4.50 -1.58 21.64
N LYS A 178 -5.30 -0.77 22.33
CA LYS A 178 -6.74 -0.63 22.12
C LYS A 178 -7.02 0.75 21.53
N LEU A 179 -7.87 0.78 20.51
CA LEU A 179 -8.27 2.02 19.82
C LEU A 179 -9.67 2.44 20.25
N SER A 180 -9.87 3.75 20.38
CA SER A 180 -11.18 4.39 20.30
C SER A 180 -11.32 4.96 18.90
N VAL A 181 -12.43 4.67 18.23
CA VAL A 181 -12.67 5.01 16.83
C VAL A 181 -14.07 5.59 16.71
N VAL A 182 -14.22 6.66 15.95
CA VAL A 182 -15.52 7.28 15.63
C VAL A 182 -16.47 6.23 15.04
N GLY A 183 -17.73 6.26 15.44
CA GLY A 183 -18.76 5.31 14.97
C GLY A 183 -18.67 3.91 15.60
N ALA A 184 -17.66 3.62 16.43
CA ALA A 184 -17.57 2.35 17.13
C ALA A 184 -18.55 2.28 18.31
N SER A 185 -19.20 1.12 18.47
CA SER A 185 -20.05 0.81 19.62
C SER A 185 -19.21 0.32 20.81
N GLN A 186 -19.80 0.27 22.01
CA GLN A 186 -19.14 -0.27 23.20
C GLN A 186 -18.77 -1.76 23.06
N GLN A 187 -19.38 -2.47 22.14
CA GLN A 187 -19.15 -3.90 21.87
C GLN A 187 -17.98 -4.12 20.89
N ASP A 188 -17.51 -3.08 20.22
CA ASP A 188 -16.42 -3.18 19.26
C ASP A 188 -15.06 -3.13 19.98
N GLU A 189 -14.42 -4.29 20.06
CA GLU A 189 -13.08 -4.40 20.62
C GLU A 189 -12.00 -4.19 19.54
N LEU A 190 -11.70 -2.94 19.26
CA LEU A 190 -10.69 -2.54 18.27
C LEU A 190 -9.29 -2.67 18.87
N ILE A 191 -8.79 -3.90 18.91
CA ILE A 191 -7.49 -4.25 19.50
C ILE A 191 -6.50 -4.59 18.41
N ILE A 192 -5.32 -3.96 18.46
CA ILE A 192 -4.18 -4.29 17.60
C ILE A 192 -3.50 -5.54 18.14
N SER A 193 -3.33 -6.56 17.29
CA SER A 193 -2.58 -7.75 17.65
C SER A 193 -1.13 -7.41 17.98
N ARG A 194 -0.52 -8.11 18.93
CA ARG A 194 0.87 -7.88 19.39
C ARG A 194 1.87 -7.76 18.22
N GLU A 195 1.71 -8.63 17.24
CA GLU A 195 2.58 -8.72 16.06
C GLU A 195 2.50 -7.46 15.19
N LYS A 196 1.35 -6.78 15.16
CA LYS A 196 1.10 -5.60 14.32
C LYS A 196 1.32 -4.26 15.03
N VAL A 197 1.70 -4.25 16.30
CA VAL A 197 1.89 -3.00 17.07
C VAL A 197 3.04 -2.17 16.51
N ALA A 198 4.14 -2.80 16.10
CA ALA A 198 5.28 -2.10 15.50
C ALA A 198 4.90 -1.46 14.17
N ASP A 199 4.29 -2.23 13.28
CA ASP A 199 3.83 -1.77 11.96
C ASP A 199 2.80 -0.65 12.08
N PHE A 200 1.86 -0.77 13.03
CA PHE A 200 0.87 0.26 13.30
C PHE A 200 1.51 1.58 13.72
N LYS A 201 2.53 1.55 14.60
CA LYS A 201 3.20 2.78 15.04
C LYS A 201 3.92 3.48 13.91
N VAL A 202 4.54 2.73 12.99
CA VAL A 202 5.17 3.30 11.79
C VAL A 202 4.12 3.90 10.88
N TRP A 203 3.05 3.15 10.60
CA TRP A 203 1.97 3.62 9.73
C TRP A 203 1.24 4.85 10.26
N ALA A 204 0.99 4.93 11.56
CA ALA A 204 0.27 6.07 12.18
C ALA A 204 1.11 7.36 12.28
N GLN A 205 2.40 7.32 11.95
CA GLN A 205 3.33 8.45 11.96
C GLN A 205 3.78 8.86 10.55
N ALA A 206 3.37 8.10 9.52
CA ALA A 206 3.66 8.42 8.12
C ALA A 206 2.67 9.47 7.59
#